data_ba91352b7071b2a95145063828eea278
#
_entry.id   ba91352b7071b2a95145063828eea278
#
_cell.length_a   1.000
_cell.length_b   1.000
_cell.length_c   1.000
_cell.angle_alpha   90.00
_cell.angle_beta   90.00
_cell.angle_gamma   90.00
#
_symmetry.space_group_name_H-M   'P 1'
#
loop_
_entity.id
_entity.type
_entity.pdbx_description
1 polymer ?
#
loop_
_entity_poly.entity_id
_entity_poly.type
_entity_poly.pdbx_seq_one_letter_code
_entity_poly.pdbx_strand_id
1 'polypeptide(L)'
;MKAVASMVTAGYTLCDVGTDHGYVPIALVQGNIIPKAIAVDINKGPLEHANEHIRANGLTEQITTRLSNGLEAIHDGEVDSIVIAGMGGELVIHILTAGETVCRSAKELILQPQSEVSKVREYVRNTGYKIVDEDMILEDGKYYPMFRCVPCADNSAWDNMDETTVTVCDLYGPVLIKNGNPVLRKFLVREHHKLAAIMQQLRTQEMSDSIMDRIEQINEMMAYNEAAYSTMGAIRNAGI
;
A
#
# COMPACT_ATOMS: atom_id res chain seq x y z
N MET A 1 7.46 -4.59 -8.89
CA MET A 1 7.32 -5.99 -8.42
C MET A 1 8.41 -6.41 -7.42
N LYS A 2 9.73 -6.25 -7.68
CA LYS A 2 10.80 -6.65 -6.73
C LYS A 2 10.64 -6.00 -5.35
N ALA A 3 10.28 -4.72 -5.28
CA ALA A 3 10.11 -4.01 -4.01
C ALA A 3 8.92 -4.55 -3.19
N VAL A 4 7.81 -4.92 -3.84
CA VAL A 4 6.68 -5.59 -3.14
C VAL A 4 7.13 -6.95 -2.60
N ALA A 5 7.81 -7.76 -3.43
CA ALA A 5 8.31 -9.06 -3.02
C ALA A 5 9.28 -8.98 -1.82
N SER A 6 10.13 -7.93 -1.74
CA SER A 6 11.08 -7.77 -0.62
C SER A 6 10.43 -7.45 0.72
N MET A 7 9.15 -7.09 0.75
CA MET A 7 8.39 -6.87 2.00
C MET A 7 7.82 -8.15 2.60
N VAL A 8 7.75 -9.25 1.83
CA VAL A 8 7.21 -10.52 2.30
C VAL A 8 8.17 -11.17 3.30
N THR A 9 7.65 -11.56 4.46
CA THR A 9 8.44 -12.21 5.51
C THR A 9 8.87 -13.61 5.08
N ALA A 10 10.16 -13.91 5.22
CA ALA A 10 10.72 -15.21 4.86
C ALA A 10 10.09 -16.35 5.67
N GLY A 11 9.85 -17.49 5.01
CA GLY A 11 9.27 -18.69 5.61
C GLY A 11 7.74 -18.70 5.68
N TYR A 12 7.07 -17.61 5.25
CA TYR A 12 5.61 -17.53 5.25
C TYR A 12 5.02 -18.17 3.99
N THR A 13 3.80 -18.70 4.11
CA THR A 13 2.98 -19.10 2.95
C THR A 13 2.26 -17.88 2.41
N LEU A 14 2.40 -17.62 1.10
CA LEU A 14 1.91 -16.41 0.45
C LEU A 14 0.56 -16.63 -0.25
N CYS A 15 -0.35 -15.66 -0.17
CA CYS A 15 -1.41 -15.43 -1.15
C CYS A 15 -1.09 -14.18 -1.97
N ASP A 16 -1.02 -14.32 -3.31
CA ASP A 16 -0.84 -13.21 -4.25
C ASP A 16 -2.17 -12.94 -4.96
N VAL A 17 -2.82 -11.80 -4.65
CA VAL A 17 -4.16 -11.45 -5.13
C VAL A 17 -4.07 -10.56 -6.37
N GLY A 18 -4.73 -10.97 -7.45
CA GLY A 18 -4.62 -10.32 -8.75
C GLY A 18 -3.30 -10.66 -9.44
N THR A 19 -2.94 -11.94 -9.38
CA THR A 19 -1.69 -12.44 -9.94
C THR A 19 -1.78 -12.49 -11.47
N ASP A 20 -1.22 -11.52 -12.16
CA ASP A 20 -1.29 -11.45 -13.63
C ASP A 20 -0.44 -12.56 -14.29
N HIS A 21 0.82 -12.71 -13.90
CA HIS A 21 1.76 -13.67 -14.50
C HIS A 21 2.46 -14.55 -13.44
N GLY A 22 2.09 -14.46 -12.17
CA GLY A 22 2.73 -15.18 -11.08
C GLY A 22 4.14 -14.72 -10.73
N TYR A 23 4.55 -13.51 -11.14
CA TYR A 23 5.92 -13.04 -10.97
C TYR A 23 6.36 -12.94 -9.50
N VAL A 24 5.50 -12.48 -8.61
CA VAL A 24 5.83 -12.35 -7.18
C VAL A 24 6.01 -13.70 -6.54
N PRO A 25 5.05 -14.64 -6.61
CA PRO A 25 5.21 -15.96 -6.01
C PRO A 25 6.37 -16.75 -6.62
N ILE A 26 6.56 -16.70 -7.95
CA ILE A 26 7.68 -17.39 -8.62
C ILE A 26 9.01 -16.87 -8.10
N ALA A 27 9.20 -15.54 -8.07
CA ALA A 27 10.46 -14.94 -7.60
C ALA A 27 10.78 -15.31 -6.14
N LEU A 28 9.76 -15.32 -5.27
CA LEU A 28 9.94 -15.61 -3.85
C LEU A 28 10.23 -17.09 -3.59
N VAL A 29 9.56 -18.00 -4.31
CA VAL A 29 9.83 -19.45 -4.18
C VAL A 29 11.18 -19.81 -4.78
N GLN A 30 11.53 -19.31 -5.96
CA GLN A 30 12.86 -19.52 -6.57
C GLN A 30 14.00 -19.00 -5.70
N GLY A 31 13.76 -17.86 -5.03
CA GLY A 31 14.71 -17.27 -4.09
C GLY A 31 14.81 -18.02 -2.76
N ASN A 32 14.04 -19.09 -2.54
CA ASN A 32 13.90 -19.78 -1.26
C ASN A 32 13.50 -18.85 -0.10
N ILE A 33 12.79 -17.76 -0.42
CA ILE A 33 12.27 -16.81 0.57
C ILE A 33 11.01 -17.39 1.24
N ILE A 34 10.12 -17.99 0.44
CA ILE A 34 8.89 -18.60 0.91
C ILE A 34 8.80 -20.07 0.48
N PRO A 35 8.18 -20.96 1.27
CA PRO A 35 8.05 -22.37 0.92
C PRO A 35 6.97 -22.65 -0.11
N LYS A 36 5.86 -21.88 -0.07
CA LYS A 36 4.68 -22.09 -0.91
C LYS A 36 3.93 -20.79 -1.18
N ALA A 37 3.14 -20.77 -2.26
CA ALA A 37 2.23 -19.70 -2.58
C ALA A 37 0.92 -20.17 -3.22
N ILE A 38 -0.13 -19.37 -3.06
CA ILE A 38 -1.40 -19.46 -3.75
C ILE A 38 -1.55 -18.18 -4.57
N ALA A 39 -1.60 -18.30 -5.87
CA ALA A 39 -1.79 -17.19 -6.79
C ALA A 39 -3.26 -17.14 -7.22
N VAL A 40 -3.95 -16.02 -6.97
CA VAL A 40 -5.37 -15.89 -7.27
C VAL A 40 -5.65 -14.73 -8.23
N ASP A 41 -6.62 -14.92 -9.12
CA ASP A 41 -7.16 -13.88 -9.98
C ASP A 41 -8.64 -14.14 -10.25
N ILE A 42 -9.40 -13.08 -10.53
CA ILE A 42 -10.82 -13.18 -10.91
C ILE A 42 -11.00 -13.66 -12.37
N ASN A 43 -9.97 -13.52 -13.19
CA ASN A 43 -9.99 -13.85 -14.60
C ASN A 43 -9.16 -15.12 -14.89
N LYS A 44 -9.68 -15.97 -15.80
CA LYS A 44 -8.97 -17.20 -16.20
C LYS A 44 -7.70 -16.94 -17.00
N GLY A 45 -7.67 -15.93 -17.86
CA GLY A 45 -6.53 -15.62 -18.73
C GLY A 45 -5.23 -15.36 -17.94
N PRO A 46 -5.22 -14.41 -16.98
CA PRO A 46 -4.08 -14.21 -16.09
C PRO A 46 -3.61 -15.47 -15.37
N LEU A 47 -4.56 -16.32 -14.90
CA LEU A 47 -4.21 -17.58 -14.25
C LEU A 47 -3.59 -18.59 -15.21
N GLU A 48 -4.02 -18.63 -16.47
CA GLU A 48 -3.42 -19.48 -17.50
C GLU A 48 -1.96 -19.08 -17.74
N HIS A 49 -1.69 -17.77 -17.91
CA HIS A 49 -0.33 -17.25 -18.02
C HIS A 49 0.51 -17.56 -16.77
N ALA A 50 -0.05 -17.36 -15.57
CA ALA A 50 0.64 -17.71 -14.33
C ALA A 50 1.00 -19.20 -14.28
N ASN A 51 0.05 -20.09 -14.64
CA ASN A 51 0.28 -21.53 -14.70
C ASN A 51 1.37 -21.94 -15.71
N GLU A 52 1.41 -21.29 -16.88
CA GLU A 52 2.47 -21.53 -17.86
C GLU A 52 3.85 -21.16 -17.30
N HIS A 53 3.96 -20.00 -16.65
CA HIS A 53 5.21 -19.56 -16.02
C HIS A 53 5.60 -20.46 -14.84
N ILE A 54 4.66 -20.86 -14.00
CA ILE A 54 4.90 -21.76 -12.87
C ILE A 54 5.44 -23.12 -13.37
N ARG A 55 4.83 -23.70 -14.42
CA ARG A 55 5.30 -24.95 -15.04
C ARG A 55 6.66 -24.81 -15.68
N ALA A 56 6.88 -23.71 -16.44
CA ALA A 56 8.17 -23.44 -17.08
C ALA A 56 9.32 -23.32 -16.09
N ASN A 57 9.02 -22.89 -14.86
CA ASN A 57 9.99 -22.77 -13.77
C ASN A 57 10.05 -24.02 -12.86
N GLY A 58 9.25 -25.07 -13.12
CA GLY A 58 9.25 -26.31 -12.33
C GLY A 58 8.68 -26.17 -10.92
N LEU A 59 7.76 -25.21 -10.68
CA LEU A 59 7.28 -24.81 -9.35
C LEU A 59 5.85 -25.29 -9.05
N THR A 60 5.33 -26.27 -9.77
CA THR A 60 3.95 -26.75 -9.64
C THR A 60 3.62 -27.39 -8.30
N GLU A 61 4.64 -27.87 -7.58
CA GLU A 61 4.48 -28.43 -6.22
C GLU A 61 4.43 -27.33 -5.13
N GLN A 62 4.96 -26.14 -5.42
CA GLN A 62 5.07 -25.05 -4.45
C GLN A 62 4.04 -23.93 -4.69
N ILE A 63 3.60 -23.73 -5.94
CA ILE A 63 2.69 -22.65 -6.29
C ILE A 63 1.43 -23.23 -6.94
N THR A 64 0.28 -22.95 -6.32
CA THR A 64 -1.04 -23.30 -6.87
C THR A 64 -1.75 -22.04 -7.35
N THR A 65 -2.61 -22.17 -8.36
CA THR A 65 -3.47 -21.09 -8.81
C THR A 65 -4.93 -21.39 -8.50
N ARG A 66 -5.72 -20.34 -8.16
CA ARG A 66 -7.17 -20.45 -7.96
C ARG A 66 -7.91 -19.30 -8.61
N LEU A 67 -9.02 -19.58 -9.26
CA LEU A 67 -9.97 -18.57 -9.70
C LEU A 67 -10.69 -18.03 -8.46
N SER A 68 -10.55 -16.73 -8.19
CA SER A 68 -11.07 -16.10 -6.96
C SER A 68 -11.39 -14.64 -7.20
N ASN A 69 -12.52 -14.19 -6.69
CA ASN A 69 -12.80 -12.77 -6.54
C ASN A 69 -12.18 -12.30 -5.20
N GLY A 70 -11.04 -11.65 -5.29
CA GLY A 70 -10.24 -11.33 -4.10
C GLY A 70 -9.85 -12.60 -3.32
N LEU A 71 -10.27 -12.70 -2.07
CA LEU A 71 -9.89 -13.76 -1.13
C LEU A 71 -10.95 -14.88 -0.98
N GLU A 72 -12.04 -14.88 -1.76
CA GLU A 72 -13.16 -15.81 -1.61
C GLU A 72 -12.76 -17.30 -1.69
N ALA A 73 -11.72 -17.64 -2.44
CA ALA A 73 -11.23 -19.02 -2.59
C ALA A 73 -10.09 -19.37 -1.62
N ILE A 74 -9.80 -18.52 -0.63
CA ILE A 74 -8.78 -18.74 0.42
C ILE A 74 -9.48 -19.02 1.74
N HIS A 75 -8.99 -20.02 2.46
CA HIS A 75 -9.52 -20.40 3.77
C HIS A 75 -8.76 -19.74 4.92
N ASP A 76 -9.45 -19.55 6.04
CA ASP A 76 -8.85 -19.01 7.26
C ASP A 76 -7.65 -19.85 7.70
N GLY A 77 -6.52 -19.17 7.97
CA GLY A 77 -5.28 -19.82 8.40
C GLY A 77 -4.52 -20.58 7.29
N GLU A 78 -4.97 -20.51 6.03
CA GLU A 78 -4.30 -21.18 4.91
C GLU A 78 -3.01 -20.47 4.48
N VAL A 79 -2.93 -19.15 4.70
CA VAL A 79 -1.79 -18.31 4.31
C VAL A 79 -1.34 -17.43 5.47
N ASP A 80 -0.03 -17.15 5.51
CA ASP A 80 0.57 -16.26 6.51
C ASP A 80 0.67 -14.82 6.01
N SER A 81 0.88 -14.64 4.70
CA SER A 81 1.12 -13.36 4.04
C SER A 81 0.15 -13.16 2.89
N ILE A 82 -0.44 -11.98 2.76
CA ILE A 82 -1.33 -11.61 1.66
C ILE A 82 -0.74 -10.39 0.94
N VAL A 83 -0.49 -10.52 -0.36
CA VAL A 83 -0.06 -9.44 -1.24
C VAL A 83 -1.26 -9.00 -2.08
N ILE A 84 -1.54 -7.67 -2.08
CA ILE A 84 -2.49 -7.02 -2.98
C ILE A 84 -1.77 -5.83 -3.60
N ALA A 85 -1.35 -5.96 -4.85
CA ALA A 85 -0.53 -4.95 -5.52
C ALA A 85 -1.08 -4.61 -6.91
N GLY A 86 -0.84 -3.36 -7.35
CA GLY A 86 -1.20 -2.94 -8.70
C GLY A 86 -2.68 -2.56 -8.89
N MET A 87 -3.45 -2.41 -7.81
CA MET A 87 -4.89 -2.15 -7.84
C MET A 87 -5.22 -0.76 -7.33
N GLY A 88 -6.38 -0.19 -7.71
CA GLY A 88 -6.93 1.03 -7.12
C GLY A 88 -7.26 0.83 -5.65
N GLY A 89 -7.14 1.90 -4.85
CA GLY A 89 -7.34 1.82 -3.39
C GLY A 89 -8.73 1.36 -2.99
N GLU A 90 -9.78 1.77 -3.68
CA GLU A 90 -11.15 1.31 -3.40
C GLU A 90 -11.30 -0.20 -3.62
N LEU A 91 -10.67 -0.76 -4.65
CA LEU A 91 -10.68 -2.21 -4.87
C LEU A 91 -9.89 -2.94 -3.78
N VAL A 92 -8.74 -2.41 -3.36
CA VAL A 92 -7.97 -2.97 -2.23
C VAL A 92 -8.83 -3.01 -0.98
N ILE A 93 -9.50 -1.91 -0.62
CA ILE A 93 -10.39 -1.85 0.56
C ILE A 93 -11.55 -2.85 0.42
N HIS A 94 -12.15 -2.95 -0.77
CA HIS A 94 -13.20 -3.92 -1.02
C HIS A 94 -12.75 -5.37 -0.79
N ILE A 95 -11.57 -5.74 -1.32
CA ILE A 95 -11.00 -7.09 -1.14
C ILE A 95 -10.71 -7.37 0.35
N LEU A 96 -10.12 -6.41 1.07
CA LEU A 96 -9.84 -6.54 2.49
C LEU A 96 -11.12 -6.69 3.32
N THR A 97 -12.17 -5.92 2.98
CA THR A 97 -13.46 -5.97 3.69
C THR A 97 -14.18 -7.29 3.43
N ALA A 98 -14.25 -7.73 2.16
CA ALA A 98 -14.90 -8.99 1.79
C ALA A 98 -14.17 -10.22 2.34
N GLY A 99 -12.82 -10.14 2.44
CA GLY A 99 -11.96 -11.21 2.96
C GLY A 99 -11.52 -11.01 4.41
N GLU A 100 -12.28 -10.28 5.24
CA GLU A 100 -11.86 -9.90 6.59
C GLU A 100 -11.38 -11.08 7.44
N THR A 101 -12.09 -12.21 7.44
CA THR A 101 -11.73 -13.39 8.24
C THR A 101 -10.38 -13.97 7.83
N VAL A 102 -10.12 -14.07 6.53
CA VAL A 102 -8.85 -14.51 5.97
C VAL A 102 -7.74 -13.52 6.32
N CYS A 103 -8.00 -12.21 6.15
CA CYS A 103 -7.03 -11.16 6.48
C CYS A 103 -6.65 -11.17 7.97
N ARG A 104 -7.62 -11.42 8.87
CA ARG A 104 -7.36 -11.50 10.31
C ARG A 104 -6.61 -12.75 10.73
N SER A 105 -6.72 -13.83 9.98
CA SER A 105 -5.97 -15.06 10.21
C SER A 105 -4.52 -15.00 9.69
N ALA A 106 -4.25 -14.08 8.75
CA ALA A 106 -2.92 -13.85 8.22
C ALA A 106 -2.03 -13.07 9.21
N LYS A 107 -0.72 -13.27 9.12
CA LYS A 107 0.28 -12.58 9.96
C LYS A 107 0.65 -11.22 9.42
N GLU A 108 0.53 -11.01 8.11
CA GLU A 108 0.85 -9.74 7.46
C GLU A 108 0.04 -9.52 6.17
N LEU A 109 -0.16 -8.24 5.84
CA LEU A 109 -0.70 -7.76 4.58
C LEU A 109 0.36 -6.87 3.92
N ILE A 110 0.67 -7.11 2.65
CA ILE A 110 1.53 -6.26 1.83
C ILE A 110 0.65 -5.59 0.78
N LEU A 111 0.52 -4.27 0.86
CA LEU A 111 -0.40 -3.49 0.05
C LEU A 111 0.35 -2.48 -0.81
N GLN A 112 0.05 -2.48 -2.12
CA GLN A 112 0.57 -1.50 -3.07
C GLN A 112 -0.59 -0.91 -3.88
N PRO A 113 -1.41 0.00 -3.30
CA PRO A 113 -2.47 0.70 -4.01
C PRO A 113 -1.89 1.70 -5.00
N GLN A 114 -2.50 1.81 -6.20
CA GLN A 114 -2.10 2.75 -7.25
C GLN A 114 -2.86 4.08 -7.20
N SER A 115 -3.96 4.13 -6.46
CA SER A 115 -4.76 5.33 -6.20
C SER A 115 -5.25 5.30 -4.75
N GLU A 116 -5.75 6.43 -4.24
CA GLU A 116 -6.40 6.56 -2.92
C GLU A 116 -5.61 5.93 -1.77
N VAL A 117 -4.29 6.07 -1.83
CA VAL A 117 -3.36 5.43 -0.88
C VAL A 117 -3.68 5.83 0.56
N SER A 118 -4.06 7.10 0.78
CA SER A 118 -4.45 7.61 2.11
C SER A 118 -5.66 6.88 2.68
N LYS A 119 -6.69 6.64 1.84
CA LYS A 119 -7.88 5.89 2.27
C LYS A 119 -7.53 4.44 2.66
N VAL A 120 -6.58 3.80 1.96
CA VAL A 120 -6.15 2.44 2.31
C VAL A 120 -5.38 2.44 3.64
N ARG A 121 -4.50 3.43 3.89
CA ARG A 121 -3.83 3.58 5.19
C ARG A 121 -4.82 3.84 6.33
N GLU A 122 -5.76 4.76 6.13
CA GLU A 122 -6.84 5.02 7.07
C GLU A 122 -7.66 3.75 7.36
N TYR A 123 -8.03 3.00 6.32
CA TYR A 123 -8.77 1.74 6.48
C TYR A 123 -8.01 0.73 7.34
N VAL A 124 -6.75 0.43 7.04
CA VAL A 124 -5.98 -0.55 7.82
C VAL A 124 -5.76 -0.10 9.26
N ARG A 125 -5.52 1.20 9.47
CA ARG A 125 -5.42 1.79 10.82
C ARG A 125 -6.72 1.60 11.61
N ASN A 126 -7.87 1.90 11.00
CA ASN A 126 -9.20 1.82 11.64
C ASN A 126 -9.68 0.38 11.83
N THR A 127 -9.14 -0.59 11.11
CA THR A 127 -9.52 -2.00 11.18
C THR A 127 -8.56 -2.87 12.00
N GLY A 128 -7.70 -2.26 12.82
CA GLY A 128 -6.83 -2.98 13.77
C GLY A 128 -5.57 -3.55 13.17
N TYR A 129 -4.99 -2.84 12.20
CA TYR A 129 -3.66 -3.14 11.68
C TYR A 129 -2.68 -2.00 12.00
N LYS A 130 -1.42 -2.37 12.16
CA LYS A 130 -0.30 -1.43 12.27
C LYS A 130 0.56 -1.53 11.02
N ILE A 131 0.86 -0.38 10.41
CA ILE A 131 1.86 -0.27 9.35
C ILE A 131 3.24 -0.35 10.02
N VAL A 132 4.00 -1.40 9.70
CA VAL A 132 5.30 -1.67 10.32
C VAL A 132 6.48 -1.42 9.38
N ASP A 133 6.22 -1.39 8.08
CA ASP A 133 7.22 -1.12 7.06
C ASP A 133 6.57 -0.41 5.87
N GLU A 134 7.30 0.53 5.25
CA GLU A 134 6.86 1.24 4.05
C GLU A 134 8.06 1.54 3.15
N ASP A 135 7.83 1.42 1.86
CA ASP A 135 8.75 1.91 0.85
C ASP A 135 7.99 2.67 -0.25
N MET A 136 8.73 3.49 -0.97
CA MET A 136 8.23 4.21 -2.13
C MET A 136 9.28 4.16 -3.23
N ILE A 137 8.92 3.67 -4.39
CA ILE A 137 9.78 3.68 -5.57
C ILE A 137 9.32 4.71 -6.58
N LEU A 138 10.29 5.24 -7.35
CA LEU A 138 10.05 6.11 -8.49
C LEU A 138 10.49 5.37 -9.74
N GLU A 139 9.55 5.02 -10.61
CA GLU A 139 9.79 4.32 -11.87
C GLU A 139 8.99 5.00 -12.99
N ASP A 140 9.64 5.32 -14.10
CA ASP A 140 9.02 6.01 -15.25
C ASP A 140 8.24 7.27 -14.89
N GLY A 141 8.75 8.05 -13.92
CA GLY A 141 8.14 9.29 -13.46
C GLY A 141 6.88 9.13 -12.58
N LYS A 142 6.51 7.90 -12.24
CA LYS A 142 5.42 7.57 -11.32
C LYS A 142 5.95 7.10 -9.98
N TYR A 143 5.25 7.48 -8.90
CA TYR A 143 5.55 7.07 -7.55
C TYR A 143 4.66 5.90 -7.15
N TYR A 144 5.28 4.86 -6.58
CA TYR A 144 4.62 3.63 -6.16
C TYR A 144 4.86 3.42 -4.66
N PRO A 145 4.00 3.97 -3.80
CA PRO A 145 4.04 3.66 -2.38
C PRO A 145 3.56 2.23 -2.12
N MET A 146 4.17 1.58 -1.15
CA MET A 146 3.81 0.25 -0.70
C MET A 146 4.07 0.13 0.80
N PHE A 147 3.30 -0.70 1.47
CA PHE A 147 3.43 -0.86 2.91
C PHE A 147 3.03 -2.25 3.38
N ARG A 148 3.67 -2.68 4.45
CA ARG A 148 3.41 -3.92 5.16
C ARG A 148 2.71 -3.61 6.47
N CYS A 149 1.56 -4.28 6.67
CA CYS A 149 0.76 -4.18 7.87
C CYS A 149 0.75 -5.51 8.63
N VAL A 150 0.66 -5.43 9.95
CA VAL A 150 0.46 -6.60 10.81
C VAL A 150 -0.77 -6.37 11.70
N PRO A 151 -1.50 -7.43 12.09
CA PRO A 151 -2.57 -7.28 13.07
C PRO A 151 -2.07 -6.63 14.35
N CYS A 152 -2.82 -5.66 14.86
CA CYS A 152 -2.47 -4.91 16.08
C CYS A 152 -3.74 -4.73 16.94
N ALA A 153 -3.71 -5.25 18.15
CA ALA A 153 -4.81 -5.09 19.09
C ALA A 153 -4.80 -3.73 19.80
N ASP A 154 -3.64 -3.06 19.83
CA ASP A 154 -3.45 -1.77 20.51
C ASP A 154 -3.15 -0.66 19.50
N ASN A 155 -4.14 0.17 19.24
CA ASN A 155 -4.04 1.37 18.42
C ASN A 155 -3.93 2.67 19.23
N SER A 156 -3.69 2.59 20.53
CA SER A 156 -3.65 3.74 21.44
C SER A 156 -2.61 4.81 21.04
N ALA A 157 -1.62 4.44 20.25
CA ALA A 157 -0.66 5.41 19.71
C ALA A 157 -1.34 6.48 18.83
N TRP A 158 -2.44 6.13 18.15
CA TRP A 158 -3.20 7.06 17.30
C TRP A 158 -4.17 7.93 18.10
N ASP A 159 -4.69 7.42 19.23
CA ASP A 159 -5.66 8.14 20.07
C ASP A 159 -5.10 9.41 20.69
N ASN A 160 -3.76 9.50 20.82
CA ASN A 160 -3.06 10.64 21.39
C ASN A 160 -2.49 11.61 20.33
N MET A 161 -2.71 11.37 19.05
CA MET A 161 -2.25 12.24 17.97
C MET A 161 -3.33 13.28 17.61
N ASP A 162 -2.88 14.49 17.28
CA ASP A 162 -3.76 15.49 16.71
C ASP A 162 -4.20 15.08 15.28
N GLU A 163 -5.36 15.57 14.87
CA GLU A 163 -5.98 15.24 13.58
C GLU A 163 -5.08 15.54 12.38
N THR A 164 -4.34 16.65 12.44
CA THR A 164 -3.39 17.04 11.38
C THR A 164 -2.28 16.00 11.23
N THR A 165 -1.71 15.53 12.34
CA THR A 165 -0.66 14.50 12.34
C THR A 165 -1.21 13.17 11.77
N VAL A 166 -2.42 12.77 12.15
CA VAL A 166 -3.07 11.56 11.62
C VAL A 166 -3.25 11.68 10.11
N THR A 167 -3.80 12.81 9.64
CA THR A 167 -4.01 13.06 8.20
C THR A 167 -2.69 13.04 7.42
N VAL A 168 -1.64 13.67 7.94
CA VAL A 168 -0.29 13.66 7.33
C VAL A 168 0.26 12.24 7.23
N CYS A 169 0.08 11.42 8.26
CA CYS A 169 0.49 10.01 8.23
C CYS A 169 -0.30 9.19 7.20
N ASP A 170 -1.61 9.39 7.10
CA ASP A 170 -2.43 8.69 6.10
C ASP A 170 -2.07 9.14 4.66
N LEU A 171 -1.79 10.43 4.44
CA LEU A 171 -1.41 10.95 3.13
C LEU A 171 -0.03 10.46 2.67
N TYR A 172 0.96 10.52 3.54
CA TYR A 172 2.37 10.40 3.11
C TYR A 172 3.10 9.17 3.68
N GLY A 173 2.50 8.47 4.63
CA GLY A 173 3.04 7.25 5.23
C GLY A 173 3.87 7.49 6.49
N PRO A 174 3.41 6.97 7.64
CA PRO A 174 4.05 7.21 8.94
C PRO A 174 5.50 6.68 8.98
N VAL A 175 5.76 5.53 8.37
CA VAL A 175 7.10 4.92 8.36
C VAL A 175 8.01 5.59 7.34
N LEU A 176 7.47 6.02 6.17
CA LEU A 176 8.21 6.81 5.18
C LEU A 176 8.70 8.14 5.77
N ILE A 177 7.82 8.85 6.50
CA ILE A 177 8.15 10.11 7.19
C ILE A 177 9.20 9.86 8.26
N LYS A 178 8.95 8.90 9.17
CA LYS A 178 9.85 8.54 10.27
C LYS A 178 11.26 8.22 9.79
N ASN A 179 11.36 7.45 8.71
CA ASN A 179 12.64 7.03 8.15
C ASN A 179 13.30 8.08 7.25
N GLY A 180 12.61 9.19 6.96
CA GLY A 180 13.11 10.22 6.05
C GLY A 180 13.34 9.69 4.63
N ASN A 181 12.40 8.88 4.11
CA ASN A 181 12.54 8.19 2.82
C ASN A 181 12.90 9.18 1.69
N PRO A 182 13.98 8.96 0.94
CA PRO A 182 14.47 9.92 -0.05
C PRO A 182 13.54 10.05 -1.28
N VAL A 183 12.74 9.03 -1.57
CA VAL A 183 11.77 9.07 -2.68
C VAL A 183 10.53 9.86 -2.26
N LEU A 184 10.06 9.69 -1.01
CA LEU A 184 9.01 10.54 -0.45
C LEU A 184 9.43 12.02 -0.46
N ARG A 185 10.68 12.34 -0.08
CA ARG A 185 11.18 13.72 -0.15
C ARG A 185 11.05 14.31 -1.55
N LYS A 186 11.40 13.55 -2.59
CA LYS A 186 11.23 13.99 -4.00
C LYS A 186 9.76 14.17 -4.37
N PHE A 187 8.90 13.27 -3.87
CA PHE A 187 7.45 13.36 -4.07
C PHE A 187 6.90 14.65 -3.47
N LEU A 188 7.22 14.95 -2.20
CA LEU A 188 6.75 16.15 -1.50
C LEU A 188 7.20 17.44 -2.19
N VAL A 189 8.46 17.52 -2.63
CA VAL A 189 8.95 18.69 -3.39
C VAL A 189 8.18 18.87 -4.70
N ARG A 190 7.97 17.79 -5.46
CA ARG A 190 7.19 17.83 -6.70
C ARG A 190 5.73 18.24 -6.46
N GLU A 191 5.11 17.70 -5.42
CA GLU A 191 3.73 18.01 -5.03
C GLU A 191 3.61 19.48 -4.61
N HIS A 192 4.52 19.99 -3.79
CA HIS A 192 4.56 21.39 -3.39
C HIS A 192 4.61 22.33 -4.59
N HIS A 193 5.50 22.07 -5.55
CA HIS A 193 5.59 22.88 -6.77
C HIS A 193 4.29 22.84 -7.58
N LYS A 194 3.65 21.66 -7.68
CA LYS A 194 2.35 21.52 -8.36
C LYS A 194 1.26 22.33 -7.67
N LEU A 195 1.15 22.24 -6.35
CA LEU A 195 0.17 22.99 -5.56
C LEU A 195 0.40 24.49 -5.66
N ALA A 196 1.65 24.95 -5.59
CA ALA A 196 2.00 26.36 -5.76
C ALA A 196 1.61 26.89 -7.15
N ALA A 197 1.82 26.11 -8.20
CA ALA A 197 1.41 26.48 -9.56
C ALA A 197 -0.12 26.60 -9.69
N ILE A 198 -0.87 25.63 -9.10
CA ILE A 198 -2.34 25.67 -9.05
C ILE A 198 -2.80 26.93 -8.28
N MET A 199 -2.22 27.20 -7.12
CA MET A 199 -2.54 28.38 -6.32
C MET A 199 -2.31 29.68 -7.10
N GLN A 200 -1.19 29.79 -7.80
CA GLN A 200 -0.91 30.96 -8.65
C GLN A 200 -1.98 31.14 -9.75
N GLN A 201 -2.39 30.05 -10.39
CA GLN A 201 -3.44 30.08 -11.41
C GLN A 201 -4.80 30.50 -10.84
N LEU A 202 -5.19 29.97 -9.67
CA LEU A 202 -6.45 30.33 -9.01
C LEU A 202 -6.52 31.84 -8.66
N ARG A 203 -5.40 32.41 -8.20
CA ARG A 203 -5.31 33.82 -7.84
C ARG A 203 -5.46 34.79 -9.04
N THR A 204 -5.35 34.31 -10.27
CA THR A 204 -5.57 35.12 -11.49
C THR A 204 -7.02 35.08 -12.01
N GLN A 205 -7.87 34.25 -11.40
CA GLN A 205 -9.26 34.10 -11.80
C GLN A 205 -10.16 35.11 -11.04
N GLU A 206 -11.34 35.36 -11.59
CA GLU A 206 -12.35 36.15 -10.92
C GLU A 206 -12.85 35.42 -9.68
N MET A 207 -12.88 36.12 -8.53
CA MET A 207 -13.26 35.49 -7.24
C MET A 207 -14.73 35.08 -7.26
N SER A 208 -14.96 33.82 -6.98
CA SER A 208 -16.27 33.20 -6.72
C SER A 208 -16.16 32.26 -5.52
N ASP A 209 -17.31 31.88 -4.95
CA ASP A 209 -17.34 30.93 -3.80
C ASP A 209 -16.57 29.65 -4.13
N SER A 210 -16.76 29.08 -5.33
CA SER A 210 -16.05 27.87 -5.77
C SER A 210 -14.53 28.06 -5.90
N ILE A 211 -14.07 29.27 -6.28
CA ILE A 211 -12.64 29.59 -6.32
C ILE A 211 -12.08 29.73 -4.90
N MET A 212 -12.83 30.38 -4.00
CA MET A 212 -12.43 30.50 -2.60
C MET A 212 -12.33 29.13 -1.93
N ASP A 213 -13.33 28.25 -2.08
CA ASP A 213 -13.31 26.89 -1.57
C ASP A 213 -12.09 26.11 -2.11
N ARG A 214 -11.78 26.28 -3.40
CA ARG A 214 -10.62 25.61 -4.01
C ARG A 214 -9.29 26.14 -3.48
N ILE A 215 -9.18 27.45 -3.23
CA ILE A 215 -8.01 28.06 -2.60
C ILE A 215 -7.80 27.49 -1.19
N GLU A 216 -8.88 27.36 -0.41
CA GLU A 216 -8.82 26.79 0.92
C GLU A 216 -8.32 25.35 0.90
N GLN A 217 -8.88 24.49 0.04
CA GLN A 217 -8.41 23.12 -0.15
C GLN A 217 -6.91 23.04 -0.54
N ILE A 218 -6.45 23.92 -1.44
CA ILE A 218 -5.03 23.93 -1.84
C ILE A 218 -4.14 24.38 -0.68
N ASN A 219 -4.57 25.40 0.11
CA ASN A 219 -3.83 25.83 1.29
C ASN A 219 -3.70 24.70 2.31
N GLU A 220 -4.76 23.95 2.57
CA GLU A 220 -4.75 22.81 3.47
C GLU A 220 -3.79 21.72 2.98
N MET A 221 -3.86 21.35 1.70
CA MET A 221 -2.93 20.39 1.11
C MET A 221 -1.46 20.86 1.19
N MET A 222 -1.19 22.15 0.99
CA MET A 222 0.14 22.72 1.15
C MET A 222 0.62 22.63 2.60
N ALA A 223 -0.24 22.89 3.58
CA ALA A 223 0.07 22.77 5.00
C ALA A 223 0.42 21.31 5.39
N TYR A 224 -0.34 20.34 4.93
CA TYR A 224 -0.02 18.91 5.13
C TYR A 224 1.30 18.51 4.48
N ASN A 225 1.57 18.98 3.25
CA ASN A 225 2.82 18.72 2.56
C ASN A 225 4.03 19.30 3.32
N GLU A 226 3.94 20.55 3.79
CA GLU A 226 4.96 21.23 4.58
C GLU A 226 5.18 20.54 5.94
N ALA A 227 4.10 20.12 6.62
CA ALA A 227 4.18 19.36 7.86
C ALA A 227 4.91 18.04 7.66
N ALA A 228 4.57 17.26 6.61
CA ALA A 228 5.27 16.04 6.27
C ALA A 228 6.75 16.29 5.99
N TYR A 229 7.08 17.29 5.19
CA TYR A 229 8.46 17.61 4.80
C TYR A 229 9.32 18.03 6.01
N SER A 230 8.77 18.87 6.89
CA SER A 230 9.49 19.38 8.07
C SER A 230 9.73 18.30 9.14
N THR A 231 8.83 17.33 9.25
CA THR A 231 8.93 16.23 10.22
C THR A 231 9.75 15.05 9.72
N MET A 232 10.09 15.00 8.42
CA MET A 232 10.87 13.90 7.86
C MET A 232 12.20 13.66 8.56
N GLY A 233 12.36 12.48 9.15
CA GLY A 233 13.55 12.06 9.86
C GLY A 233 13.70 12.63 11.27
N ALA A 234 12.81 13.54 11.70
CA ALA A 234 12.81 14.09 13.06
C ALA A 234 12.16 13.15 14.11
N ILE A 235 11.25 12.27 13.66
CA ILE A 235 10.46 11.39 14.53
C ILE A 235 11.25 10.11 14.91
N ARG A 236 12.53 10.19 15.25
CA ARG A 236 13.31 9.01 15.66
C ARG A 236 12.92 8.45 17.04
N ASN A 237 12.15 9.19 17.87
CA ASN A 237 11.90 8.86 19.28
C ASN A 237 10.41 8.72 19.66
N ALA A 238 9.46 8.94 18.79
CA ALA A 238 8.07 8.65 19.08
C ALA A 238 7.77 7.19 18.74
N GLY A 239 7.27 6.42 19.69
CA GLY A 239 7.03 4.97 19.59
C GLY A 239 5.87 4.56 18.65
N ILE A 240 5.84 5.11 17.42
CA ILE A 240 4.89 4.73 16.37
C ILE A 240 5.44 3.51 15.66
#